data_05cb6cdfa1d0b577495d9ace79b829c5
#
_entry.id   05cb6cdfa1d0b577495d9ace79b829c5
#
_cell.length_a   1.000
_cell.length_b   1.000
_cell.length_c   1.000
_cell.angle_alpha   90.00
_cell.angle_beta   90.00
_cell.angle_gamma   90.00
#
_symmetry.space_group_name_H-M   'P 1'
#
loop_
_entity.id
_entity.type
_entity.pdbx_description
1 polymer ?
#
loop_
_entity_poly.entity_id
_entity_poly.type
_entity_poly.pdbx_seq_one_letter_code
_entity_poly.pdbx_strand_id
1 'polypeptide(L)'
;MILPCKHEERVTRQVQPTIDLLNNLDVWHPSVLLEHAIQPEDYKSGLVFRSAIESIRGSFIASSVTGRQGLVADVLENLYQRQMIEEYKQSSGQARYDFTIGVQRNPDYFMALEVKGGEGNSINISERPLWAREFGVWSHLDGAIVNQPAHGAHSIIHRLTNELVRRGKAVDVLFFKDLLCGTPTRPCPKYAECASSVGLKTAPDIFLFPQSVPTLEQPEPSVHTLQTLRLPQMILEIFGVSPADYENHIWQVQVILEELQTDHLRRVVRVYHKGKIIDESISRTWRQRR
;
A
#
# COMPACT_ATOMS: atom_id res chain seq x y z
N MET A 1 -16.04 -4.75 -6.29
CA MET A 1 -17.20 -3.90 -5.93
C MET A 1 -16.79 -2.44 -6.17
N ILE A 2 -17.43 -1.77 -7.11
CA ILE A 2 -17.19 -0.32 -7.32
C ILE A 2 -17.83 0.40 -6.14
N LEU A 3 -17.04 1.14 -5.38
CA LEU A 3 -17.56 1.95 -4.28
C LEU A 3 -18.45 3.06 -4.86
N PRO A 4 -19.66 3.26 -4.33
CA PRO A 4 -20.51 4.33 -4.76
C PRO A 4 -19.81 5.68 -4.59
N CYS A 5 -19.93 6.54 -5.58
CA CYS A 5 -19.39 7.89 -5.50
C CYS A 5 -20.54 8.91 -5.71
N LYS A 6 -20.23 10.19 -5.58
CA LYS A 6 -21.23 11.25 -5.75
C LYS A 6 -21.99 11.25 -7.09
N HIS A 7 -21.51 10.50 -8.08
CA HIS A 7 -22.13 10.36 -9.38
C HIS A 7 -23.13 9.20 -9.46
N GLU A 8 -23.19 8.32 -8.44
CA GLU A 8 -24.23 7.31 -8.39
C GLU A 8 -25.56 7.94 -7.96
N GLU A 9 -26.60 7.79 -8.80
CA GLU A 9 -27.88 8.46 -8.60
C GLU A 9 -28.55 8.16 -7.26
N ARG A 10 -28.50 6.90 -6.81
CA ARG A 10 -29.06 6.50 -5.51
C ARG A 10 -28.36 7.19 -4.34
N VAL A 11 -27.04 7.33 -4.44
CA VAL A 11 -26.24 8.02 -3.43
C VAL A 11 -26.49 9.52 -3.47
N THR A 12 -26.57 10.10 -4.68
CA THR A 12 -26.79 11.53 -4.87
C THR A 12 -28.07 12.01 -4.20
N ARG A 13 -29.14 11.22 -4.26
CA ARG A 13 -30.44 11.60 -3.62
C ARG A 13 -30.33 11.70 -2.09
N GLN A 14 -29.45 10.92 -1.46
CA GLN A 14 -29.27 10.90 -0.01
C GLN A 14 -28.13 11.80 0.46
N VAL A 15 -27.19 12.09 -0.42
CA VAL A 15 -25.99 12.85 -0.06
C VAL A 15 -26.32 14.28 0.32
N GLN A 16 -27.20 14.96 -0.44
CA GLN A 16 -27.50 16.38 -0.17
C GLN A 16 -28.14 16.61 1.20
N PRO A 17 -29.19 15.87 1.60
CA PRO A 17 -29.75 16.00 2.95
C PRO A 17 -28.73 15.68 4.05
N THR A 18 -27.83 14.70 3.81
CA THR A 18 -26.77 14.38 4.78
C THR A 18 -25.71 15.49 4.84
N ILE A 19 -25.34 16.06 3.70
CA ILE A 19 -24.43 17.20 3.63
C ILE A 19 -25.03 18.40 4.38
N ASP A 20 -26.30 18.69 4.16
CA ASP A 20 -26.99 19.81 4.82
C ASP A 20 -27.03 19.62 6.34
N LEU A 21 -27.35 18.41 6.81
CA LEU A 21 -27.27 18.06 8.23
C LEU A 21 -25.88 18.27 8.79
N LEU A 22 -24.87 17.70 8.13
CA LEU A 22 -23.48 17.75 8.58
C LEU A 22 -22.93 19.19 8.52
N ASN A 23 -23.24 19.97 7.51
CA ASN A 23 -22.78 21.35 7.37
C ASN A 23 -23.40 22.31 8.39
N ASN A 24 -24.53 21.95 8.96
CA ASN A 24 -25.22 22.75 9.97
C ASN A 24 -25.21 22.13 11.36
N LEU A 25 -24.36 21.15 11.59
CA LEU A 25 -24.29 20.45 12.86
C LEU A 25 -23.88 21.40 14.02
N ASP A 26 -23.04 22.38 13.73
CA ASP A 26 -22.64 23.44 14.67
C ASP A 26 -23.82 24.34 15.08
N VAL A 27 -24.82 24.50 14.21
CA VAL A 27 -26.02 25.29 14.48
C VAL A 27 -27.12 24.44 15.13
N TRP A 28 -27.34 23.23 14.60
CA TRP A 28 -28.44 22.37 15.05
C TRP A 28 -28.09 21.51 16.27
N HIS A 29 -26.83 21.11 16.39
CA HIS A 29 -26.35 20.25 17.47
C HIS A 29 -24.94 20.67 17.96
N PRO A 30 -24.78 21.90 18.50
CA PRO A 30 -23.45 22.43 18.89
C PRO A 30 -22.77 21.62 20.00
N SER A 31 -23.54 20.91 20.85
CA SER A 31 -23.00 20.04 21.88
C SER A 31 -22.12 18.92 21.33
N VAL A 32 -22.43 18.43 20.12
CA VAL A 32 -21.66 17.34 19.47
C VAL A 32 -20.21 17.76 19.21
N LEU A 33 -19.98 18.99 18.79
CA LEU A 33 -18.64 19.50 18.56
C LEU A 33 -17.85 19.60 19.88
N LEU A 34 -18.49 20.06 20.94
CA LEU A 34 -17.88 20.20 22.26
C LEU A 34 -17.56 18.82 22.87
N GLU A 35 -18.49 17.87 22.81
CA GLU A 35 -18.33 16.52 23.32
C GLU A 35 -17.15 15.77 22.69
N HIS A 36 -16.88 16.03 21.41
CA HIS A 36 -15.82 15.39 20.66
C HIS A 36 -14.57 16.26 20.48
N ALA A 37 -14.48 17.39 21.18
CA ALA A 37 -13.36 18.33 21.12
C ALA A 37 -12.99 18.77 19.69
N ILE A 38 -14.01 18.93 18.83
CA ILE A 38 -13.82 19.37 17.44
C ILE A 38 -13.77 20.91 17.45
N GLN A 39 -12.70 21.46 16.90
CA GLN A 39 -12.54 22.89 16.77
C GLN A 39 -13.50 23.47 15.69
N PRO A 40 -14.15 24.62 15.94
CA PRO A 40 -15.07 25.20 14.96
C PRO A 40 -14.45 25.48 13.59
N GLU A 41 -13.16 25.84 13.55
CA GLU A 41 -12.41 26.13 12.33
C GLU A 41 -12.21 24.84 11.49
N ASP A 42 -11.83 23.74 12.14
CA ASP A 42 -11.65 22.44 11.49
C ASP A 42 -13.01 21.91 10.97
N TYR A 43 -14.05 22.11 11.76
CA TYR A 43 -15.39 21.75 11.35
C TYR A 43 -15.84 22.54 10.11
N LYS A 44 -15.75 23.88 10.14
CA LYS A 44 -16.17 24.77 9.05
C LYS A 44 -15.36 24.58 7.78
N SER A 45 -14.08 24.18 7.89
CA SER A 45 -13.24 23.82 6.73
C SER A 45 -13.68 22.53 6.05
N GLY A 46 -14.55 21.73 6.69
CA GLY A 46 -14.97 20.41 6.20
C GLY A 46 -13.90 19.34 6.29
N LEU A 47 -12.74 19.64 6.87
CA LEU A 47 -11.60 18.72 6.96
C LEU A 47 -11.93 17.47 7.78
N VAL A 48 -12.63 17.66 8.89
CA VAL A 48 -13.03 16.57 9.81
C VAL A 48 -13.94 15.56 9.08
N PHE A 49 -14.93 16.05 8.35
CA PHE A 49 -15.86 15.18 7.60
C PHE A 49 -15.17 14.42 6.47
N ARG A 50 -14.31 15.10 5.75
CA ARG A 50 -13.55 14.49 4.66
C ARG A 50 -12.70 13.36 5.19
N SER A 51 -12.00 13.59 6.29
CA SER A 51 -11.16 12.58 6.93
C SER A 51 -12.01 11.40 7.44
N ALA A 52 -13.13 11.66 8.10
CA ALA A 52 -14.03 10.62 8.60
C ALA A 52 -14.62 9.76 7.47
N ILE A 53 -15.10 10.37 6.39
CA ILE A 53 -15.65 9.64 5.24
C ILE A 53 -14.61 8.76 4.58
N GLU A 54 -13.41 9.27 4.37
CA GLU A 54 -12.34 8.47 3.76
C GLU A 54 -11.85 7.36 4.72
N SER A 55 -11.85 7.60 6.03
CA SER A 55 -11.55 6.56 7.02
C SER A 55 -12.58 5.44 7.00
N ILE A 56 -13.88 5.76 6.98
CA ILE A 56 -14.95 4.76 6.88
C ILE A 56 -14.83 3.95 5.59
N ARG A 57 -14.56 4.59 4.48
CA ARG A 57 -14.33 3.88 3.20
C ARG A 57 -13.10 2.99 3.27
N GLY A 58 -12.05 3.48 3.88
CA GLY A 58 -10.82 2.76 4.10
C GLY A 58 -11.04 1.50 4.93
N SER A 59 -11.69 1.64 6.08
CA SER A 59 -12.03 0.54 6.98
C SER A 59 -12.85 -0.54 6.28
N PHE A 60 -13.84 -0.14 5.48
CA PHE A 60 -14.68 -1.09 4.77
C PHE A 60 -13.88 -1.93 3.75
N ILE A 61 -12.95 -1.31 3.00
CA ILE A 61 -12.11 -2.02 2.04
C ILE A 61 -11.09 -2.89 2.76
N ALA A 62 -10.42 -2.34 3.77
CA ALA A 62 -9.33 -3.03 4.47
C ALA A 62 -9.83 -4.24 5.29
N SER A 63 -11.00 -4.15 5.92
CA SER A 63 -11.59 -5.23 6.71
C SER A 63 -12.13 -6.40 5.87
N SER A 64 -12.50 -6.15 4.62
CA SER A 64 -13.08 -7.15 3.73
C SER A 64 -12.02 -7.83 2.86
N VAL A 65 -11.84 -9.15 3.00
CA VAL A 65 -10.98 -9.94 2.10
C VAL A 65 -11.42 -9.77 0.65
N THR A 66 -12.73 -9.89 0.39
CA THR A 66 -13.32 -9.71 -0.95
C THR A 66 -13.08 -8.29 -1.48
N GLY A 67 -13.20 -7.27 -0.62
CA GLY A 67 -12.95 -5.88 -1.01
C GLY A 67 -11.50 -5.63 -1.40
N ARG A 68 -10.55 -6.16 -0.64
CA ARG A 68 -9.11 -6.04 -0.94
C ARG A 68 -8.72 -6.75 -2.23
N GLN A 69 -9.11 -8.00 -2.36
CA GLN A 69 -8.84 -8.79 -3.58
C GLN A 69 -9.56 -8.22 -4.80
N GLY A 70 -10.80 -7.76 -4.65
CA GLY A 70 -11.55 -7.12 -5.72
C GLY A 70 -10.88 -5.84 -6.24
N LEU A 71 -10.32 -5.01 -5.34
CA LEU A 71 -9.57 -3.82 -5.76
C LEU A 71 -8.33 -4.18 -6.60
N VAL A 72 -7.59 -5.21 -6.18
CA VAL A 72 -6.41 -5.67 -6.92
C VAL A 72 -6.82 -6.33 -8.22
N ALA A 73 -7.87 -7.15 -8.24
CA ALA A 73 -8.40 -7.77 -9.45
C ALA A 73 -8.82 -6.72 -10.49
N ASP A 74 -9.48 -5.63 -10.08
CA ASP A 74 -9.83 -4.51 -10.97
C ASP A 74 -8.57 -3.87 -11.61
N VAL A 75 -7.48 -3.75 -10.85
CA VAL A 75 -6.21 -3.22 -11.37
C VAL A 75 -5.58 -4.19 -12.38
N LEU A 76 -5.57 -5.49 -12.05
CA LEU A 76 -5.03 -6.52 -12.93
C LEU A 76 -5.86 -6.67 -14.22
N GLU A 77 -7.18 -6.56 -14.12
CA GLU A 77 -8.06 -6.54 -15.29
C GLU A 77 -7.72 -5.36 -16.23
N ASN A 78 -7.48 -4.17 -15.67
CA ASN A 78 -7.05 -3.02 -16.49
C ASN A 78 -5.69 -3.25 -17.15
N LEU A 79 -4.73 -3.86 -16.47
CA LEU A 79 -3.44 -4.24 -17.08
C LEU A 79 -3.63 -5.24 -18.23
N TYR A 80 -4.51 -6.21 -18.05
CA TYR A 80 -4.85 -7.21 -19.07
C TYR A 80 -5.53 -6.56 -20.29
N GLN A 81 -6.54 -5.72 -20.08
CA GLN A 81 -7.25 -5.01 -21.15
C GLN A 81 -6.34 -4.10 -21.98
N ARG A 82 -5.30 -3.55 -21.35
CA ARG A 82 -4.28 -2.74 -22.03
C ARG A 82 -3.14 -3.57 -22.62
N GLN A 83 -3.23 -4.88 -22.55
CA GLN A 83 -2.22 -5.81 -23.07
C GLN A 83 -0.83 -5.58 -22.45
N MET A 84 -0.77 -5.09 -21.21
CA MET A 84 0.47 -4.96 -20.46
C MET A 84 0.88 -6.27 -19.78
N ILE A 85 -0.11 -7.13 -19.51
CA ILE A 85 0.06 -8.52 -19.06
C ILE A 85 -0.69 -9.47 -19.99
N GLU A 86 -0.22 -10.72 -20.11
CA GLU A 86 -0.87 -11.74 -20.95
C GLU A 86 -2.02 -12.42 -20.23
N GLU A 87 -1.84 -12.69 -18.96
CA GLU A 87 -2.85 -13.32 -18.12
C GLU A 87 -2.70 -12.92 -16.65
N TYR A 88 -3.78 -13.03 -15.92
CA TYR A 88 -3.73 -13.09 -14.47
C TYR A 88 -4.74 -14.12 -13.98
N LYS A 89 -4.43 -14.79 -12.89
CA LYS A 89 -5.30 -15.78 -12.26
C LYS A 89 -5.36 -15.54 -10.77
N GLN A 90 -6.56 -15.47 -10.24
CA GLN A 90 -6.77 -15.53 -8.80
C GLN A 90 -6.55 -16.96 -8.35
N SER A 91 -5.75 -17.14 -7.32
CA SER A 91 -5.39 -18.45 -6.82
C SER A 91 -6.54 -19.06 -6.03
N SER A 92 -6.67 -20.38 -6.08
CA SER A 92 -7.60 -21.12 -5.24
C SER A 92 -7.15 -21.08 -3.77
N GLY A 93 -8.08 -21.24 -2.82
CA GLY A 93 -7.85 -21.08 -1.39
C GLY A 93 -6.75 -21.95 -0.75
N GLN A 94 -6.11 -22.83 -1.50
CA GLN A 94 -4.95 -23.64 -1.07
C GLN A 94 -3.61 -23.06 -1.56
N ALA A 95 -3.62 -22.06 -2.42
CA ALA A 95 -2.41 -21.43 -2.91
C ALA A 95 -1.80 -20.50 -1.84
N ARG A 96 -0.48 -20.33 -1.93
CA ARG A 96 0.29 -19.51 -0.98
C ARG A 96 0.39 -18.03 -1.38
N TYR A 97 -0.40 -17.61 -2.35
CA TYR A 97 -0.47 -16.24 -2.87
C TYR A 97 -1.88 -16.04 -3.49
N ASP A 98 -2.29 -14.80 -3.68
CA ASP A 98 -3.65 -14.47 -4.14
C ASP A 98 -3.75 -14.41 -5.66
N PHE A 99 -2.70 -13.95 -6.35
CA PHE A 99 -2.68 -13.82 -7.81
C PHE A 99 -1.37 -14.29 -8.43
N THR A 100 -1.50 -14.95 -9.58
CA THR A 100 -0.41 -15.19 -10.55
C THR A 100 -0.60 -14.24 -11.72
N ILE A 101 0.48 -13.62 -12.20
CA ILE A 101 0.47 -12.65 -13.28
C ILE A 101 1.52 -13.07 -14.31
N GLY A 102 1.12 -13.29 -15.56
CA GLY A 102 2.01 -13.55 -16.69
C GLY A 102 2.29 -12.27 -17.46
N VAL A 103 3.57 -11.96 -17.68
CA VAL A 103 3.97 -10.75 -18.39
C VAL A 103 4.04 -11.01 -19.90
N GLN A 104 3.44 -10.11 -20.66
CA GLN A 104 3.38 -10.19 -22.10
C GLN A 104 4.78 -10.28 -22.76
N ARG A 105 4.87 -11.10 -23.79
CA ARG A 105 6.08 -11.31 -24.63
C ARG A 105 7.27 -11.95 -23.92
N ASN A 106 7.06 -12.48 -22.74
CA ASN A 106 8.07 -13.27 -22.06
C ASN A 106 7.37 -14.44 -21.35
N PRO A 107 7.21 -15.60 -22.01
CA PRO A 107 6.45 -16.73 -21.49
C PRO A 107 7.01 -17.30 -20.18
N ASP A 108 8.26 -16.96 -19.82
CA ASP A 108 8.90 -17.42 -18.60
C ASP A 108 8.89 -16.35 -17.48
N TYR A 109 8.20 -15.22 -17.69
CA TYR A 109 8.17 -14.15 -16.70
C TYR A 109 6.83 -14.10 -15.99
N PHE A 110 6.80 -14.75 -14.85
CA PHE A 110 5.64 -14.75 -13.97
C PHE A 110 5.91 -14.00 -12.67
N MET A 111 4.88 -13.40 -12.15
CA MET A 111 4.89 -12.72 -10.85
C MET A 111 3.85 -13.36 -9.94
N ALA A 112 4.14 -13.40 -8.65
CA ALA A 112 3.18 -13.74 -7.62
C ALA A 112 2.84 -12.49 -6.81
N LEU A 113 1.56 -12.32 -6.47
CA LEU A 113 1.08 -11.21 -5.68
C LEU A 113 0.23 -11.71 -4.52
N GLU A 114 0.54 -11.24 -3.32
CA GLU A 114 -0.18 -11.53 -2.09
C GLU A 114 -0.87 -10.26 -1.58
N VAL A 115 -2.16 -10.34 -1.25
CA VAL A 115 -2.96 -9.19 -0.79
C VAL A 115 -3.14 -9.25 0.71
N LYS A 116 -2.74 -8.21 1.42
CA LYS A 116 -2.80 -8.13 2.89
C LYS A 116 -3.56 -6.89 3.37
N GLY A 117 -4.26 -7.05 4.49
CA GLY A 117 -4.70 -5.92 5.30
C GLY A 117 -3.57 -5.40 6.18
N GLY A 118 -3.66 -4.14 6.58
CA GLY A 118 -2.68 -3.51 7.48
C GLY A 118 -2.85 -3.84 8.96
N GLU A 119 -3.86 -4.62 9.32
CA GLU A 119 -4.22 -4.90 10.70
C GLU A 119 -3.40 -6.05 11.34
N GLY A 120 -3.29 -5.99 12.66
CA GLY A 120 -2.67 -7.03 13.47
C GLY A 120 -1.18 -6.87 13.72
N ASN A 121 -0.67 -7.66 14.67
CA ASN A 121 0.73 -7.59 15.15
C ASN A 121 1.72 -8.41 14.30
N SER A 122 1.23 -9.19 13.34
CA SER A 122 2.04 -10.02 12.45
C SER A 122 1.50 -9.98 11.04
N ILE A 123 2.39 -10.17 10.08
CA ILE A 123 2.03 -10.38 8.69
C ILE A 123 2.57 -11.75 8.29
N ASN A 124 1.69 -12.64 7.88
CA ASN A 124 2.08 -13.90 7.30
C ASN A 124 2.17 -13.75 5.80
N ILE A 125 3.37 -13.96 5.27
CA ILE A 125 3.62 -14.06 3.84
C ILE A 125 4.11 -15.46 3.50
N SER A 126 3.82 -15.90 2.30
CA SER A 126 4.35 -17.13 1.75
C SER A 126 5.80 -16.94 1.31
N GLU A 127 6.47 -18.04 1.04
CA GLU A 127 7.73 -17.99 0.31
C GLU A 127 7.46 -17.61 -1.14
N ARG A 128 8.38 -16.84 -1.74
CA ARG A 128 8.31 -16.58 -3.18
C ARG A 128 8.33 -17.91 -3.94
N PRO A 129 7.33 -18.18 -4.79
CA PRO A 129 7.31 -19.38 -5.60
C PRO A 129 8.55 -19.46 -6.50
N LEU A 130 9.12 -20.65 -6.68
CA LEU A 130 10.34 -20.83 -7.49
C LEU A 130 10.18 -20.38 -8.96
N TRP A 131 8.95 -20.43 -9.46
CA TRP A 131 8.63 -19.98 -10.82
C TRP A 131 8.45 -18.45 -10.90
N ALA A 132 8.24 -17.75 -9.79
CA ALA A 132 8.01 -16.31 -9.79
C ALA A 132 9.33 -15.53 -9.89
N ARG A 133 9.41 -14.62 -10.85
CA ARG A 133 10.52 -13.68 -11.01
C ARG A 133 10.39 -12.48 -10.08
N GLU A 134 9.16 -12.11 -9.77
CA GLU A 134 8.83 -11.06 -8.81
C GLU A 134 7.80 -11.58 -7.80
N PHE A 135 7.95 -11.21 -6.55
CA PHE A 135 6.98 -11.46 -5.50
C PHE A 135 6.61 -10.14 -4.81
N GLY A 136 5.37 -9.74 -5.02
CA GLY A 136 4.82 -8.51 -4.46
C GLY A 136 3.84 -8.78 -3.33
N VAL A 137 3.79 -7.82 -2.40
CA VAL A 137 2.74 -7.73 -1.39
C VAL A 137 1.94 -6.48 -1.65
N TRP A 138 0.61 -6.60 -1.79
CA TRP A 138 -0.28 -5.45 -1.88
C TRP A 138 -0.98 -5.26 -0.53
N SER A 139 -0.64 -4.18 0.15
CA SER A 139 -1.19 -3.92 1.48
C SER A 139 -2.11 -2.71 1.51
N HIS A 140 -3.23 -2.86 2.22
CA HIS A 140 -4.18 -1.80 2.50
C HIS A 140 -4.11 -1.40 3.96
N LEU A 141 -4.14 -0.10 4.25
CA LEU A 141 -4.35 0.40 5.62
C LEU A 141 -5.83 0.65 5.89
N ASP A 142 -6.19 0.40 7.14
CA ASP A 142 -7.50 0.70 7.68
C ASP A 142 -7.47 2.07 8.37
N GLY A 143 -8.14 3.05 7.75
CA GLY A 143 -8.52 4.30 8.38
C GLY A 143 -7.41 5.18 8.97
N ALA A 144 -6.15 4.85 8.75
CA ALA A 144 -5.05 5.65 9.29
C ALA A 144 -4.93 7.00 8.59
N ILE A 145 -4.78 8.06 9.36
CA ILE A 145 -4.35 9.36 8.84
C ILE A 145 -2.85 9.25 8.54
N VAL A 146 -2.51 9.28 7.26
CA VAL A 146 -1.13 9.14 6.81
C VAL A 146 -0.69 10.44 6.17
N ASN A 147 0.14 11.20 6.87
CA ASN A 147 0.73 12.43 6.33
C ASN A 147 1.88 12.11 5.37
N GLN A 148 2.60 11.04 5.65
CA GLN A 148 3.70 10.53 4.82
C GLN A 148 3.54 9.01 4.67
N PRO A 149 3.61 8.48 3.45
CA PRO A 149 3.42 7.03 3.21
C PRO A 149 4.34 6.14 4.03
N ALA A 150 5.61 6.54 4.22
CA ALA A 150 6.56 5.78 5.03
C ALA A 150 6.11 5.61 6.48
N HIS A 151 5.51 6.63 7.09
CA HIS A 151 4.99 6.54 8.46
C HIS A 151 3.80 5.60 8.55
N GLY A 152 2.87 5.68 7.59
CA GLY A 152 1.72 4.78 7.54
C GLY A 152 2.08 3.34 7.25
N ALA A 153 3.09 3.12 6.40
CA ALA A 153 3.59 1.81 6.05
C ALA A 153 4.55 1.20 7.10
N HIS A 154 5.06 2.00 8.05
CA HIS A 154 6.10 1.61 9.00
C HIS A 154 5.85 0.23 9.64
N SER A 155 4.70 0.03 10.22
CA SER A 155 4.33 -1.24 10.86
C SER A 155 4.37 -2.44 9.90
N ILE A 156 3.95 -2.26 8.66
CA ILE A 156 3.96 -3.29 7.61
C ILE A 156 5.39 -3.59 7.19
N ILE A 157 6.18 -2.56 6.93
CA ILE A 157 7.60 -2.69 6.55
C ILE A 157 8.37 -3.45 7.63
N HIS A 158 8.16 -3.13 8.91
CA HIS A 158 8.82 -3.83 10.01
C HIS A 158 8.44 -5.30 10.09
N ARG A 159 7.19 -5.64 9.85
CA ARG A 159 6.73 -7.03 9.84
C ARG A 159 7.31 -7.80 8.67
N LEU A 160 7.30 -7.23 7.46
CA LEU A 160 7.88 -7.84 6.26
C LEU A 160 9.39 -8.03 6.41
N THR A 161 10.11 -7.03 6.89
CA THR A 161 11.56 -7.14 7.11
C THR A 161 11.93 -8.14 8.22
N ASN A 162 11.03 -8.38 9.19
CA ASN A 162 11.20 -9.46 10.15
C ASN A 162 11.04 -10.85 9.52
N GLU A 163 10.05 -11.03 8.63
CA GLU A 163 9.90 -12.28 7.86
C GLU A 163 11.12 -12.52 6.96
N LEU A 164 11.62 -11.46 6.30
CA LEU A 164 12.81 -11.53 5.47
C LEU A 164 14.04 -11.98 6.26
N VAL A 165 14.38 -11.34 7.37
CA VAL A 165 15.61 -11.61 8.13
C VAL A 165 15.54 -12.90 8.96
N ARG A 166 14.39 -13.16 9.62
CA ARG A 166 14.27 -14.31 10.54
C ARG A 166 13.83 -15.60 9.89
N ARG A 167 13.11 -15.51 8.78
CA ARG A 167 12.53 -16.68 8.11
C ARG A 167 13.01 -16.86 6.69
N GLY A 168 13.86 -15.95 6.19
CA GLY A 168 14.40 -16.01 4.84
C GLY A 168 13.37 -15.81 3.74
N LYS A 169 12.21 -15.20 4.05
CA LYS A 169 11.14 -15.01 3.09
C LYS A 169 11.35 -13.72 2.30
N ALA A 170 11.75 -13.83 1.05
CA ALA A 170 11.99 -12.70 0.18
C ALA A 170 10.68 -12.04 -0.24
N VAL A 171 10.65 -10.71 -0.19
CA VAL A 171 9.65 -9.85 -0.81
C VAL A 171 10.41 -8.87 -1.70
N ASP A 172 10.01 -8.71 -2.94
CA ASP A 172 10.69 -7.81 -3.87
C ASP A 172 10.07 -6.42 -3.84
N VAL A 173 8.73 -6.34 -3.68
CA VAL A 173 8.00 -5.08 -3.70
C VAL A 173 6.78 -5.10 -2.78
N LEU A 174 6.55 -3.99 -2.10
CA LEU A 174 5.31 -3.72 -1.37
C LEU A 174 4.57 -2.57 -2.04
N PHE A 175 3.37 -2.84 -2.55
CA PHE A 175 2.40 -1.84 -2.96
C PHE A 175 1.59 -1.43 -1.75
N PHE A 176 1.81 -0.21 -1.31
CA PHE A 176 1.13 0.33 -0.15
C PHE A 176 -0.02 1.23 -0.59
N LYS A 177 -1.23 0.77 -0.36
CA LYS A 177 -2.44 1.52 -0.66
C LYS A 177 -2.99 2.14 0.61
N ASP A 178 -2.73 3.42 0.80
CA ASP A 178 -3.51 4.24 1.70
C ASP A 178 -4.87 4.53 1.06
N LEU A 179 -5.92 4.28 1.80
CA LEU A 179 -7.28 4.45 1.31
C LEU A 179 -7.80 5.88 1.51
N LEU A 180 -7.05 6.71 2.19
CA LEU A 180 -7.33 8.13 2.29
C LEU A 180 -6.95 8.83 0.99
N CYS A 181 -7.84 9.70 0.51
CA CYS A 181 -7.57 10.54 -0.64
C CYS A 181 -7.82 12.02 -0.30
N GLY A 182 -7.26 12.89 -1.14
CA GLY A 182 -7.47 14.33 -1.00
C GLY A 182 -6.62 15.00 0.08
N THR A 183 -5.50 14.37 0.47
CA THR A 183 -4.45 15.03 1.23
C THR A 183 -3.50 15.79 0.28
N PRO A 184 -2.66 16.72 0.79
CA PRO A 184 -1.69 17.41 -0.05
C PRO A 184 -0.71 16.47 -0.79
N THR A 185 -0.40 15.32 -0.20
CA THR A 185 0.47 14.30 -0.78
C THR A 185 -0.27 13.31 -1.68
N ARG A 186 -1.60 13.30 -1.60
CA ARG A 186 -2.47 12.38 -2.35
C ARG A 186 -3.70 13.13 -2.85
N PRO A 187 -3.60 13.80 -4.00
CA PRO A 187 -4.72 14.52 -4.59
C PRO A 187 -5.90 13.58 -4.81
N CYS A 188 -7.11 14.12 -4.68
CA CYS A 188 -8.32 13.32 -4.85
C CYS A 188 -8.49 12.93 -6.32
N PRO A 189 -8.49 11.64 -6.68
CA PRO A 189 -8.62 11.19 -8.07
C PRO A 189 -10.04 11.33 -8.62
N LYS A 190 -10.98 11.85 -7.82
CA LYS A 190 -12.36 12.14 -8.24
C LYS A 190 -12.46 13.42 -9.06
N TYR A 191 -11.42 14.24 -9.12
CA TYR A 191 -11.35 15.36 -10.05
C TYR A 191 -10.91 14.86 -11.43
N ALA A 192 -11.48 15.45 -12.48
CA ALA A 192 -11.24 15.00 -13.85
C ALA A 192 -9.76 15.02 -14.24
N GLU A 193 -9.01 16.00 -13.75
CA GLU A 193 -7.56 16.13 -13.94
C GLU A 193 -6.72 15.06 -13.26
N CYS A 194 -7.31 14.37 -12.29
CA CYS A 194 -6.66 13.28 -11.54
C CYS A 194 -7.19 11.90 -11.93
N ALA A 195 -8.09 11.82 -12.90
CA ALA A 195 -8.67 10.55 -13.32
C ALA A 195 -7.62 9.68 -14.00
N SER A 196 -7.54 8.42 -13.60
CA SER A 196 -6.70 7.41 -14.21
C SER A 196 -7.55 6.36 -14.94
N SER A 197 -6.90 5.50 -15.71
CA SER A 197 -7.56 4.40 -16.41
C SER A 197 -8.17 3.35 -15.48
N VAL A 198 -7.69 3.26 -14.25
CA VAL A 198 -8.30 2.43 -13.19
C VAL A 198 -9.40 3.16 -12.44
N GLY A 199 -9.89 4.28 -12.98
CA GLY A 199 -10.98 5.07 -12.42
C GLY A 199 -10.54 5.94 -11.25
N LEU A 200 -11.43 6.10 -10.29
CA LEU A 200 -11.28 7.03 -9.18
C LEU A 200 -10.42 6.43 -8.04
N LYS A 201 -9.23 5.97 -8.36
CA LYS A 201 -8.29 5.36 -7.42
C LYS A 201 -6.96 6.09 -7.47
N THR A 202 -6.37 6.37 -6.32
CA THR A 202 -5.02 6.93 -6.23
C THR A 202 -3.98 5.86 -6.52
N ALA A 203 -2.88 6.21 -7.17
CA ALA A 203 -1.74 5.33 -7.31
C ALA A 203 -1.21 4.90 -5.93
N PRO A 204 -0.77 3.64 -5.78
CA PRO A 204 -0.12 3.22 -4.55
C PRO A 204 1.26 3.84 -4.42
N ASP A 205 1.76 3.92 -3.18
CA ASP A 205 3.18 4.07 -2.93
C ASP A 205 3.84 2.69 -3.02
N ILE A 206 5.03 2.66 -3.57
CA ILE A 206 5.74 1.43 -3.93
C ILE A 206 7.05 1.39 -3.16
N PHE A 207 7.19 0.40 -2.30
CA PHE A 207 8.39 0.19 -1.50
C PHE A 207 9.18 -0.96 -2.10
N LEU A 208 10.37 -0.67 -2.59
CA LEU A 208 11.29 -1.63 -3.18
C LEU A 208 12.17 -2.23 -2.09
N PHE A 209 12.24 -3.55 -2.05
CA PHE A 209 12.93 -4.33 -1.02
C PHE A 209 14.30 -4.81 -1.51
N PRO A 210 15.13 -5.41 -0.62
CA PRO A 210 16.42 -6.00 -1.02
C PRO A 210 16.24 -7.14 -2.02
N GLN A 211 17.18 -7.25 -2.96
CA GLN A 211 17.18 -8.27 -4.01
C GLN A 211 17.44 -9.69 -3.45
N SER A 212 18.05 -9.76 -2.27
CA SER A 212 18.29 -11.01 -1.56
C SER A 212 18.10 -10.84 -0.06
N VAL A 213 17.96 -11.96 0.64
CA VAL A 213 17.92 -11.98 2.10
C VAL A 213 19.29 -11.58 2.65
N PRO A 214 19.37 -10.62 3.61
CA PRO A 214 20.64 -10.31 4.28
C PRO A 214 21.22 -11.52 4.99
N THR A 215 22.50 -11.76 4.78
CA THR A 215 23.29 -12.81 5.45
C THR A 215 24.54 -12.22 6.09
N LEU A 216 25.30 -13.00 6.85
CA LEU A 216 26.57 -12.51 7.41
C LEU A 216 27.63 -12.25 6.33
N GLU A 217 27.58 -13.00 5.21
CA GLU A 217 28.46 -12.79 4.07
C GLU A 217 28.04 -11.59 3.22
N GLN A 218 26.74 -11.31 3.17
CA GLN A 218 26.15 -10.16 2.50
C GLN A 218 25.17 -9.44 3.42
N PRO A 219 25.67 -8.67 4.41
CA PRO A 219 24.84 -8.08 5.44
C PRO A 219 23.95 -6.95 4.94
N GLU A 220 24.28 -6.34 3.82
CA GLU A 220 23.56 -5.23 3.20
C GLU A 220 23.39 -5.48 1.70
N PRO A 221 22.43 -6.33 1.31
CA PRO A 221 22.16 -6.58 -0.11
C PRO A 221 21.59 -5.35 -0.81
N SER A 222 21.88 -5.24 -2.12
CA SER A 222 21.34 -4.18 -2.95
C SER A 222 19.83 -4.19 -2.95
N VAL A 223 19.21 -3.00 -2.96
CA VAL A 223 17.77 -2.82 -3.06
C VAL A 223 17.34 -2.87 -4.51
N HIS A 224 16.16 -3.39 -4.78
CA HIS A 224 15.55 -3.31 -6.11
C HIS A 224 15.40 -1.86 -6.59
N THR A 225 15.38 -1.70 -7.89
CA THR A 225 15.06 -0.43 -8.58
C THR A 225 13.90 -0.65 -9.54
N LEU A 226 13.35 0.43 -10.09
CA LEU A 226 12.33 0.32 -11.13
C LEU A 226 12.82 -0.45 -12.37
N GLN A 227 14.14 -0.44 -12.64
CA GLN A 227 14.73 -1.15 -13.78
C GLN A 227 14.85 -2.66 -13.52
N THR A 228 14.88 -3.08 -12.26
CA THR A 228 15.00 -4.50 -11.89
C THR A 228 13.64 -5.20 -11.73
N LEU A 229 12.55 -4.45 -11.67
CA LEU A 229 11.20 -4.96 -11.52
C LEU A 229 10.28 -4.38 -12.60
N ARG A 230 9.33 -5.18 -13.08
CA ARG A 230 8.39 -4.78 -14.13
C ARG A 230 7.03 -4.33 -13.58
N LEU A 231 6.51 -5.06 -12.60
CA LEU A 231 5.19 -4.77 -12.06
C LEU A 231 5.06 -3.35 -11.51
N PRO A 232 6.03 -2.78 -10.78
CA PRO A 232 5.97 -1.41 -10.31
C PRO A 232 5.76 -0.37 -11.41
N GLN A 233 6.47 -0.50 -12.53
CA GLN A 233 6.33 0.41 -13.65
C GLN A 233 4.94 0.34 -14.28
N MET A 234 4.45 -0.89 -14.55
CA MET A 234 3.13 -1.11 -15.12
C MET A 234 2.02 -0.55 -14.21
N ILE A 235 2.16 -0.70 -12.89
CA ILE A 235 1.21 -0.13 -11.93
C ILE A 235 1.22 1.40 -12.00
N LEU A 236 2.37 2.05 -11.99
CA LEU A 236 2.42 3.52 -12.09
C LEU A 236 1.82 4.02 -13.41
N GLU A 237 2.14 3.36 -14.51
CA GLU A 237 1.64 3.71 -15.84
C GLU A 237 0.11 3.61 -15.92
N ILE A 238 -0.48 2.51 -15.40
CA ILE A 238 -1.93 2.32 -15.46
C ILE A 238 -2.68 3.32 -14.58
N PHE A 239 -2.05 3.78 -13.50
CA PHE A 239 -2.60 4.85 -12.67
C PHE A 239 -2.37 6.25 -13.27
N GLY A 240 -1.77 6.35 -14.46
CA GLY A 240 -1.55 7.61 -15.16
C GLY A 240 -0.46 8.49 -14.55
N VAL A 241 0.44 7.90 -13.76
CA VAL A 241 1.60 8.62 -13.24
C VAL A 241 2.57 8.88 -14.38
N SER A 242 3.01 10.12 -14.54
CA SER A 242 4.03 10.46 -15.52
C SER A 242 5.37 9.82 -15.15
N PRO A 243 6.18 9.34 -16.12
CA PRO A 243 7.53 8.85 -15.83
C PRO A 243 8.41 9.84 -15.05
N ALA A 244 8.21 11.14 -15.25
CA ALA A 244 8.89 12.19 -14.50
C ALA A 244 8.50 12.24 -13.02
N ASP A 245 7.33 11.70 -12.68
CA ASP A 245 6.77 11.71 -11.34
C ASP A 245 6.92 10.37 -10.60
N TYR A 246 7.48 9.34 -11.23
CA TYR A 246 7.63 8.02 -10.62
C TYR A 246 8.34 8.07 -9.27
N GLU A 247 9.37 8.91 -9.13
CA GLU A 247 10.11 9.06 -7.87
C GLU A 247 9.24 9.54 -6.70
N ASN A 248 8.09 10.18 -6.99
CA ASN A 248 7.15 10.61 -5.96
C ASN A 248 6.46 9.42 -5.28
N HIS A 249 6.38 8.29 -5.96
CA HIS A 249 5.72 7.07 -5.50
C HIS A 249 6.71 5.97 -5.08
N ILE A 250 8.01 6.15 -5.29
CA ILE A 250 9.02 5.11 -5.05
C ILE A 250 9.76 5.36 -3.75
N TRP A 251 9.79 4.35 -2.94
CA TRP A 251 10.48 4.26 -1.67
C TRP A 251 11.42 3.07 -1.68
N GLN A 252 12.58 3.19 -1.07
CA GLN A 252 13.55 2.09 -0.97
C GLN A 252 13.66 1.63 0.49
N VAL A 253 13.58 0.34 0.70
CA VAL A 253 13.70 -0.29 2.02
C VAL A 253 15.04 -1.02 2.07
N GLN A 254 16.02 -0.40 2.71
CA GLN A 254 17.30 -1.04 2.99
C GLN A 254 17.18 -1.86 4.26
N VAL A 255 17.69 -3.08 4.23
CA VAL A 255 17.71 -3.97 5.40
C VAL A 255 19.13 -4.43 5.62
N ILE A 256 19.67 -4.12 6.80
CA ILE A 256 21.03 -4.42 7.19
C ILE A 256 20.99 -5.41 8.34
N LEU A 257 21.82 -6.45 8.25
CA LEU A 257 22.06 -7.41 9.32
C LEU A 257 23.41 -7.09 9.97
N GLU A 258 23.38 -6.61 11.20
CA GLU A 258 24.60 -6.29 11.95
C GLU A 258 24.90 -7.37 12.98
N GLU A 259 26.16 -7.85 12.98
CA GLU A 259 26.71 -8.67 14.04
C GLU A 259 27.38 -7.77 15.07
N LEU A 260 26.91 -7.79 16.32
CA LEU A 260 27.44 -6.97 17.40
C LEU A 260 28.52 -7.68 18.21
N GLN A 261 28.33 -9.00 18.40
CA GLN A 261 29.25 -9.92 19.08
C GLN A 261 28.96 -11.30 18.51
N THR A 262 29.83 -12.26 18.74
CA THR A 262 29.62 -13.63 18.29
C THR A 262 28.20 -14.11 18.62
N ASP A 263 27.44 -14.51 17.60
CA ASP A 263 26.07 -14.99 17.66
C ASP A 263 25.01 -13.91 18.06
N HIS A 264 25.37 -12.65 18.22
CA HIS A 264 24.41 -11.59 18.53
C HIS A 264 24.18 -10.69 17.32
N LEU A 265 22.98 -10.77 16.77
CA LEU A 265 22.57 -10.04 15.58
C LEU A 265 21.54 -8.98 15.90
N ARG A 266 21.52 -7.92 15.13
CA ARG A 266 20.42 -6.95 15.06
C ARG A 266 20.11 -6.60 13.62
N ARG A 267 18.88 -6.19 13.38
CA ARG A 267 18.44 -5.69 12.09
C ARG A 267 18.31 -4.18 12.17
N VAL A 268 18.88 -3.50 11.18
CA VAL A 268 18.63 -2.08 10.91
C VAL A 268 17.80 -2.00 9.65
N VAL A 269 16.73 -1.20 9.68
CA VAL A 269 15.87 -0.92 8.52
C VAL A 269 15.91 0.56 8.28
N ARG A 270 16.23 0.98 7.06
CA ARG A 270 16.16 2.36 6.61
C ARG A 270 15.19 2.48 5.45
N VAL A 271 14.33 3.47 5.52
CA VAL A 271 13.38 3.79 4.44
C VAL A 271 13.83 5.09 3.80
N TYR A 272 14.10 5.03 2.51
CA TYR A 272 14.52 6.17 1.72
C TYR A 272 13.40 6.64 0.81
N HIS A 273 13.29 7.95 0.63
CA HIS A 273 12.50 8.58 -0.40
C HIS A 273 13.30 9.72 -1.02
N LYS A 274 13.44 9.71 -2.36
CA LYS A 274 14.24 10.70 -3.10
C LYS A 274 15.65 10.87 -2.51
N GLY A 275 16.29 9.76 -2.20
CA GLY A 275 17.66 9.74 -1.65
C GLY A 275 17.81 10.19 -0.19
N LYS A 276 16.72 10.54 0.50
CA LYS A 276 16.75 10.93 1.91
C LYS A 276 16.20 9.82 2.79
N ILE A 277 16.82 9.60 3.94
CA ILE A 277 16.28 8.73 4.98
C ILE A 277 15.05 9.40 5.57
N ILE A 278 13.91 8.75 5.46
CA ILE A 278 12.64 9.21 6.02
C ILE A 278 12.35 8.52 7.35
N ASP A 279 12.80 7.25 7.47
CA ASP A 279 12.59 6.46 8.66
C ASP A 279 13.76 5.51 8.87
N GLU A 280 14.15 5.31 10.13
CA GLU A 280 15.14 4.34 10.54
C GLU A 280 14.67 3.59 11.78
N SER A 281 14.84 2.30 11.80
CA SER A 281 14.55 1.52 12.98
C SER A 281 15.58 0.42 13.20
N ILE A 282 15.85 0.21 14.48
CA ILE A 282 16.81 -0.78 14.95
C ILE A 282 16.06 -1.81 15.80
N SER A 283 16.16 -3.09 15.45
CA SER A 283 15.53 -4.15 16.23
C SER A 283 16.28 -4.38 17.56
N ARG A 284 15.58 -5.04 18.50
CA ARG A 284 16.27 -5.65 19.62
C ARG A 284 17.25 -6.70 19.11
N THR A 285 18.38 -6.86 19.81
CA THR A 285 19.35 -7.91 19.54
C THR A 285 18.75 -9.29 19.79
N TRP A 286 19.08 -10.25 18.93
CA TRP A 286 18.72 -11.65 19.14
C TRP A 286 19.94 -12.54 18.92
N ARG A 287 19.91 -13.73 19.50
CA ARG A 287 20.94 -14.73 19.31
C ARG A 287 20.61 -15.61 18.10
N GLN A 288 21.57 -15.78 17.21
CA GLN A 288 21.42 -16.74 16.13
C GLN A 288 21.47 -18.15 16.73
N ARG A 289 20.42 -18.93 16.56
CA ARG A 289 20.49 -20.36 16.88
C ARG A 289 21.23 -21.05 15.73
N ARG A 290 22.35 -21.66 16.06
CA ARG A 290 23.07 -22.53 15.14
C ARG A 290 22.26 -23.77 14.83
#